data_c515d227e758d378db0d3a9887e02b42
#
_entry.id   c515d227e758d378db0d3a9887e02b42
#
_cell.length_a   1.000
_cell.length_b   1.000
_cell.length_c   1.000
_cell.angle_alpha   90.00
_cell.angle_beta   90.00
_cell.angle_gamma   90.00
#
_symmetry.space_group_name_H-M   'P 1'
#
loop_
_entity.id
_entity.type
_entity.pdbx_description
1 polymer ?
#
loop_
_entity_poly.entity_id
_entity_poly.type
_entity_poly.pdbx_seq_one_letter_code
_entity_poly.pdbx_strand_id
1 'polypeptide(L)'
;TDHHWTTQGAFYVFQDAAKTLGIEGDVSDDFVSYTVTDSFNGVLAASSGVGLDEKEQIDIYAPTEGDDDVVVNYVDEGRKTTSLYDSSKLETRDKYGVFLGGNTSVIDIRTVSTSQKRLLVVKDSFADCFIPFLAPYYREIVVVDPRYYSGTMDDIMDTYRITDALILYSGNTF
;
A
#
# COMPACT_ATOMS: atom_id res chain seq x y z
N THR A 1 -9.34 -14.21 9.08
CA THR A 1 -9.88 -14.89 7.87
C THR A 1 -8.98 -14.70 6.64
N ASP A 2 -8.07 -13.75 6.67
CA ASP A 2 -7.11 -13.44 5.63
C ASP A 2 -5.66 -13.73 6.07
N HIS A 3 -4.72 -13.83 5.11
CA HIS A 3 -3.31 -14.02 5.42
C HIS A 3 -2.56 -12.70 5.58
N HIS A 4 -3.16 -11.59 5.19
CA HIS A 4 -2.58 -10.26 5.40
C HIS A 4 -2.78 -9.79 6.85
N TRP A 5 -1.91 -8.92 7.29
CA TRP A 5 -2.13 -8.16 8.52
C TRP A 5 -3.31 -7.18 8.36
N THR A 6 -3.84 -6.69 9.48
CA THR A 6 -4.82 -5.61 9.46
C THR A 6 -4.14 -4.28 9.14
N THR A 7 -4.87 -3.32 8.61
CA THR A 7 -4.36 -1.97 8.36
C THR A 7 -3.89 -1.30 9.65
N GLN A 8 -4.58 -1.56 10.77
CA GLN A 8 -4.13 -1.11 12.09
C GLN A 8 -2.76 -1.71 12.47
N GLY A 9 -2.55 -3.01 12.22
CA GLY A 9 -1.26 -3.65 12.43
C GLY A 9 -0.16 -3.03 11.55
N ALA A 10 -0.47 -2.77 10.28
CA ALA A 10 0.44 -2.07 9.37
C ALA A 10 0.77 -0.65 9.85
N PHE A 11 -0.21 0.06 10.43
CA PHE A 11 0.01 1.39 11.01
C PHE A 11 0.97 1.36 12.20
N TYR A 12 0.84 0.41 13.12
CA TYR A 12 1.80 0.27 14.23
C TYR A 12 3.23 -0.01 13.73
N VAL A 13 3.36 -0.86 12.72
CA VAL A 13 4.69 -1.11 12.10
C VAL A 13 5.22 0.15 11.40
N PHE A 14 4.35 0.93 10.76
CA PHE A 14 4.74 2.22 10.19
C PHE A 14 5.27 3.18 11.25
N GLN A 15 4.58 3.33 12.38
CA GLN A 15 5.03 4.18 13.50
C GLN A 15 6.43 3.77 14.00
N ASP A 16 6.65 2.46 14.20
CA ASP A 16 7.95 1.94 14.63
C ASP A 16 9.05 2.16 13.57
N ALA A 17 8.70 2.03 12.29
CA ALA A 17 9.64 2.16 11.17
C ALA A 17 9.92 3.62 10.76
N ALA A 18 9.07 4.58 11.13
CA ALA A 18 9.09 5.97 10.65
C ALA A 18 10.48 6.60 10.76
N LYS A 19 11.13 6.48 11.93
CA LYS A 19 12.48 7.01 12.14
C LYS A 19 13.52 6.37 11.20
N THR A 20 13.41 5.07 10.96
CA THR A 20 14.33 4.34 10.06
C THR A 20 14.14 4.78 8.61
N LEU A 21 12.89 5.11 8.25
CA LEU A 21 12.53 5.67 6.93
C LEU A 21 12.92 7.15 6.80
N GLY A 22 13.54 7.74 7.85
CA GLY A 22 13.93 9.15 7.86
C GLY A 22 12.75 10.10 7.89
N ILE A 23 11.64 9.67 8.49
CA ILE A 23 10.46 10.48 8.81
C ILE A 23 10.67 11.01 10.22
N GLU A 24 10.69 12.35 10.35
CA GLU A 24 10.93 13.03 11.62
C GLU A 24 9.60 13.34 12.34
N GLY A 25 9.65 13.34 13.66
CA GLY A 25 8.49 13.63 14.50
C GLY A 25 7.72 12.39 14.97
N ASP A 26 6.62 12.64 15.67
CA ASP A 26 5.67 11.61 16.08
C ASP A 26 4.56 11.54 15.03
N VAL A 27 4.41 10.38 14.44
CA VAL A 27 3.43 10.12 13.36
C VAL A 27 2.12 9.49 13.88
N SER A 28 1.96 9.40 15.20
CA SER A 28 0.80 8.70 15.82
C SER A 28 -0.54 9.34 15.48
N ASP A 29 -0.56 10.66 15.35
CA ASP A 29 -1.76 11.45 15.09
C ASP A 29 -1.87 11.94 13.62
N ASP A 30 -0.95 11.51 12.74
CA ASP A 30 -0.90 11.97 11.36
C ASP A 30 -2.01 11.37 10.48
N PHE A 31 -2.69 10.34 10.98
CA PHE A 31 -3.72 9.63 10.22
C PHE A 31 -4.98 9.37 11.02
N VAL A 32 -6.11 9.37 10.33
CA VAL A 32 -7.41 8.95 10.84
C VAL A 32 -7.92 7.75 10.05
N SER A 33 -8.48 6.75 10.75
CA SER A 33 -9.02 5.53 10.14
C SER A 33 -10.51 5.67 9.80
N TYR A 34 -10.91 5.03 8.70
CA TYR A 34 -12.29 4.91 8.26
C TYR A 34 -12.59 3.46 7.90
N THR A 35 -13.60 2.87 8.51
CA THR A 35 -14.07 1.53 8.12
C THR A 35 -14.79 1.62 6.77
N VAL A 36 -14.29 0.88 5.77
CA VAL A 36 -14.87 0.89 4.42
C VAL A 36 -15.70 -0.36 4.12
N THR A 37 -15.55 -1.42 4.92
CA THR A 37 -16.41 -2.60 4.90
C THR A 37 -16.31 -3.34 6.23
N ASP A 38 -17.43 -3.90 6.68
CA ASP A 38 -17.57 -4.81 7.83
C ASP A 38 -17.96 -6.24 7.40
N SER A 39 -17.84 -6.52 6.12
CA SER A 39 -18.28 -7.77 5.50
C SER A 39 -17.14 -8.45 4.73
N PHE A 40 -15.93 -8.42 5.28
CA PHE A 40 -14.76 -9.04 4.68
C PHE A 40 -14.59 -10.50 5.13
N ASN A 41 -14.42 -11.37 4.17
CA ASN A 41 -13.89 -12.72 4.35
C ASN A 41 -12.66 -12.87 3.47
N GLY A 42 -11.52 -13.02 4.10
CA GLY A 42 -10.26 -13.16 3.43
C GLY A 42 -10.09 -14.46 2.66
N VAL A 43 -8.97 -14.54 1.98
CA VAL A 43 -8.63 -15.64 1.08
C VAL A 43 -8.52 -16.99 1.79
N LEU A 44 -8.09 -17.00 3.06
CA LEU A 44 -8.00 -18.23 3.85
C LEU A 44 -9.38 -18.79 4.15
N ALA A 45 -10.33 -17.95 4.56
CA ALA A 45 -11.74 -18.37 4.76
C ALA A 45 -12.35 -18.84 3.44
N ALA A 46 -12.11 -18.08 2.36
CA ALA A 46 -12.64 -18.41 1.04
C ALA A 46 -12.13 -19.76 0.50
N SER A 47 -10.87 -20.11 0.78
CA SER A 47 -10.24 -21.36 0.32
C SER A 47 -10.55 -22.55 1.23
N SER A 48 -10.92 -22.32 2.49
CA SER A 48 -11.21 -23.39 3.46
C SER A 48 -12.53 -24.15 3.15
N GLY A 49 -13.44 -23.52 2.39
CA GLY A 49 -14.79 -24.03 2.17
C GLY A 49 -15.70 -23.95 3.40
N VAL A 50 -15.24 -23.37 4.50
CA VAL A 50 -16.01 -23.16 5.73
C VAL A 50 -16.72 -21.82 5.66
N GLY A 51 -18.05 -21.82 5.82
CA GLY A 51 -18.81 -20.59 6.03
C GLY A 51 -18.53 -20.04 7.42
N LEU A 52 -18.05 -18.80 7.49
CA LEU A 52 -17.88 -18.10 8.75
C LEU A 52 -19.06 -17.14 8.95
N ASP A 53 -19.70 -17.21 10.12
CA ASP A 53 -20.78 -16.31 10.49
C ASP A 53 -20.25 -14.91 10.83
N GLU A 54 -19.06 -14.86 11.45
CA GLU A 54 -18.37 -13.60 11.75
C GLU A 54 -17.59 -13.10 10.53
N LYS A 55 -17.69 -11.80 10.31
CA LYS A 55 -17.00 -11.07 9.25
C LYS A 55 -15.97 -10.15 9.87
N GLU A 56 -14.92 -9.86 9.11
CA GLU A 56 -13.91 -8.87 9.47
C GLU A 56 -14.22 -7.53 8.82
N GLN A 57 -13.61 -6.48 9.34
CA GLN A 57 -13.64 -5.16 8.73
C GLN A 57 -12.34 -4.86 8.01
N ILE A 58 -12.42 -3.98 7.01
CA ILE A 58 -11.26 -3.33 6.42
C ILE A 58 -11.38 -1.84 6.73
N ASP A 59 -10.29 -1.30 7.28
CA ASP A 59 -10.13 0.13 7.51
C ASP A 59 -9.12 0.69 6.51
N ILE A 60 -9.38 1.90 6.03
CA ILE A 60 -8.41 2.72 5.31
C ILE A 60 -7.98 3.88 6.21
N TYR A 61 -6.85 4.47 5.91
CA TYR A 61 -6.32 5.61 6.64
C TYR A 61 -6.12 6.79 5.71
N ALA A 62 -6.56 7.97 6.15
CA ALA A 62 -6.30 9.22 5.45
C ALA A 62 -5.49 10.16 6.35
N PRO A 63 -4.62 11.01 5.77
CA PRO A 63 -3.93 12.03 6.54
C PRO A 63 -4.92 12.94 7.29
N THR A 64 -4.57 13.30 8.54
CA THR A 64 -5.38 14.23 9.35
C THR A 64 -5.22 15.68 8.89
N GLU A 65 -4.06 16.01 8.34
CA GLU A 65 -3.72 17.35 7.86
C GLU A 65 -3.04 17.27 6.49
N GLY A 66 -3.11 18.38 5.75
CA GLY A 66 -2.48 18.52 4.44
C GLY A 66 -3.37 18.10 3.29
N ASP A 67 -2.78 18.09 2.11
CA ASP A 67 -3.40 17.68 0.86
C ASP A 67 -2.96 16.25 0.56
N ASP A 68 -3.90 15.36 0.34
CA ASP A 68 -3.67 13.95 0.03
C ASP A 68 -3.80 13.63 -1.47
N ASP A 69 -3.82 14.66 -2.31
CA ASP A 69 -3.86 14.48 -3.76
C ASP A 69 -2.69 13.64 -4.26
N VAL A 70 -3.02 12.62 -5.02
CA VAL A 70 -2.05 11.72 -5.63
C VAL A 70 -2.39 11.45 -7.09
N VAL A 71 -1.36 11.10 -7.87
CA VAL A 71 -1.53 10.46 -9.17
C VAL A 71 -0.91 9.08 -9.09
N VAL A 72 -1.72 8.07 -9.22
CA VAL A 72 -1.30 6.66 -9.22
C VAL A 72 -1.31 6.16 -10.66
N ASN A 73 -0.14 5.87 -11.20
CA ASN A 73 0.04 5.40 -12.57
C ASN A 73 0.42 3.91 -12.55
N TYR A 74 -0.47 3.07 -13.06
CA TYR A 74 -0.24 1.62 -13.26
C TYR A 74 0.46 1.48 -14.61
N VAL A 75 1.79 1.35 -14.57
CA VAL A 75 2.67 1.56 -15.72
C VAL A 75 2.34 0.62 -16.88
N ASP A 76 2.25 -0.68 -16.61
CA ASP A 76 2.01 -1.68 -17.66
C ASP A 76 0.56 -1.71 -18.15
N GLU A 77 -0.37 -1.24 -17.32
CA GLU A 77 -1.79 -1.15 -17.70
C GLU A 77 -2.12 0.13 -18.48
N GLY A 78 -1.22 1.13 -18.48
CA GLY A 78 -1.48 2.45 -19.04
C GLY A 78 -2.65 3.19 -18.37
N ARG A 79 -3.01 2.82 -17.15
CA ARG A 79 -4.13 3.35 -16.36
C ARG A 79 -3.64 4.31 -15.30
N LYS A 80 -4.39 5.38 -15.05
CA LYS A 80 -4.12 6.32 -13.96
C LYS A 80 -5.36 6.55 -13.11
N THR A 81 -5.14 6.75 -11.80
CA THR A 81 -6.17 7.14 -10.83
C THR A 81 -5.65 8.29 -9.97
N THR A 82 -6.55 8.91 -9.21
CA THR A 82 -6.22 9.98 -8.24
C THR A 82 -6.46 9.53 -6.80
N SER A 83 -6.46 8.23 -6.56
CA SER A 83 -6.62 7.65 -5.23
C SER A 83 -5.72 6.42 -5.07
N LEU A 84 -5.20 6.23 -3.87
CA LEU A 84 -4.50 5.01 -3.43
C LEU A 84 -5.47 3.86 -3.14
N TYR A 85 -6.78 4.16 -3.05
CA TYR A 85 -7.83 3.22 -2.70
C TYR A 85 -8.79 3.02 -3.89
N ASP A 86 -9.02 1.78 -4.28
CA ASP A 86 -9.97 1.40 -5.32
C ASP A 86 -11.27 0.88 -4.69
N SER A 87 -12.24 1.75 -4.51
CA SER A 87 -13.53 1.40 -3.89
C SER A 87 -14.33 0.35 -4.68
N SER A 88 -14.06 0.20 -5.99
CA SER A 88 -14.75 -0.82 -6.79
C SER A 88 -14.45 -2.25 -6.33
N LYS A 89 -13.30 -2.46 -5.68
CA LYS A 89 -12.89 -3.75 -5.13
C LYS A 89 -13.75 -4.18 -3.94
N LEU A 90 -14.35 -3.25 -3.22
CA LEU A 90 -15.24 -3.54 -2.09
C LEU A 90 -16.51 -4.30 -2.52
N GLU A 91 -16.91 -4.16 -3.78
CA GLU A 91 -18.03 -4.90 -4.38
C GLU A 91 -17.62 -6.28 -4.91
N THR A 92 -16.35 -6.63 -4.86
CA THR A 92 -15.81 -7.91 -5.32
C THR A 92 -15.58 -8.87 -4.15
N ARG A 93 -15.23 -10.11 -4.49
CA ARG A 93 -14.83 -11.11 -3.49
C ARG A 93 -13.47 -10.77 -2.87
N ASP A 94 -12.56 -10.19 -3.66
CA ASP A 94 -11.24 -9.75 -3.23
C ASP A 94 -11.31 -8.28 -2.79
N LYS A 95 -11.89 -8.05 -1.60
CA LYS A 95 -12.02 -6.72 -1.03
C LYS A 95 -10.69 -6.11 -0.58
N TYR A 96 -9.67 -6.94 -0.29
CA TYR A 96 -8.33 -6.44 0.04
C TYR A 96 -7.70 -5.68 -1.13
N GLY A 97 -8.12 -5.94 -2.35
CA GLY A 97 -7.75 -5.16 -3.52
C GLY A 97 -8.14 -3.67 -3.45
N VAL A 98 -8.89 -3.21 -2.41
CA VAL A 98 -9.12 -1.78 -2.15
C VAL A 98 -7.78 -1.03 -2.04
N PHE A 99 -6.74 -1.67 -1.53
CA PHE A 99 -5.39 -1.11 -1.49
C PHE A 99 -4.74 -1.23 -2.87
N LEU A 100 -4.46 -0.10 -3.50
CA LEU A 100 -3.77 0.01 -4.79
C LEU A 100 -4.42 -0.76 -5.96
N GLY A 101 -5.69 -1.15 -5.86
CA GLY A 101 -6.37 -1.89 -6.92
C GLY A 101 -5.95 -3.36 -7.06
N GLY A 102 -5.08 -3.86 -6.18
CA GLY A 102 -4.53 -5.21 -6.19
C GLY A 102 -3.11 -5.27 -6.77
N ASN A 103 -2.67 -6.48 -7.13
CA ASN A 103 -1.30 -6.71 -7.57
C ASN A 103 -1.07 -6.31 -9.03
N THR A 104 0.04 -5.62 -9.29
CA THR A 104 0.53 -5.26 -10.63
C THR A 104 2.07 -5.18 -10.58
N SER A 105 2.72 -5.12 -11.74
CA SER A 105 4.19 -5.12 -11.83
C SER A 105 4.82 -3.86 -11.27
N VAL A 106 4.39 -2.68 -11.75
CA VAL A 106 4.95 -1.37 -11.39
C VAL A 106 3.83 -0.35 -11.22
N ILE A 107 3.84 0.35 -10.07
CA ILE A 107 3.00 1.52 -9.82
C ILE A 107 3.91 2.72 -9.54
N ASP A 108 3.71 3.83 -10.27
CA ASP A 108 4.34 5.12 -9.99
C ASP A 108 3.31 6.03 -9.31
N ILE A 109 3.54 6.32 -8.04
CA ILE A 109 2.70 7.17 -7.20
C ILE A 109 3.38 8.52 -7.03
N ARG A 110 2.75 9.58 -7.51
CA ARG A 110 3.19 10.96 -7.31
C ARG A 110 2.27 11.67 -6.36
N THR A 111 2.87 12.33 -5.38
CA THR A 111 2.17 13.00 -4.30
C THR A 111 2.39 14.50 -4.36
N VAL A 112 1.67 15.25 -3.55
CA VAL A 112 1.89 16.69 -3.32
C VAL A 112 2.89 16.99 -2.22
N SER A 113 3.52 15.97 -1.63
CA SER A 113 4.55 16.14 -0.60
C SER A 113 5.68 17.06 -1.07
N THR A 114 6.09 17.98 -0.21
CA THR A 114 7.22 18.89 -0.44
C THR A 114 8.58 18.21 -0.30
N SER A 115 8.60 16.96 0.15
CA SER A 115 9.79 16.12 0.23
C SER A 115 10.50 16.03 -1.12
N GLN A 116 11.81 15.90 -1.12
CA GLN A 116 12.58 15.62 -2.33
C GLN A 116 12.89 14.12 -2.46
N LYS A 117 12.49 13.31 -1.48
CA LYS A 117 12.74 11.86 -1.46
C LYS A 117 11.85 11.12 -2.44
N ARG A 118 12.45 10.12 -3.09
CA ARG A 118 11.79 9.20 -4.02
C ARG A 118 12.07 7.77 -3.56
N LEU A 119 11.02 7.07 -3.18
CA LEU A 119 11.10 5.77 -2.56
C LEU A 119 10.82 4.66 -3.59
N LEU A 120 11.70 3.68 -3.66
CA LEU A 120 11.40 2.40 -4.27
C LEU A 120 10.87 1.45 -3.18
N VAL A 121 9.69 0.88 -3.40
CA VAL A 121 9.13 -0.19 -2.57
C VAL A 121 9.13 -1.49 -3.36
N VAL A 122 9.99 -2.42 -2.99
CA VAL A 122 9.99 -3.79 -3.55
C VAL A 122 9.18 -4.67 -2.63
N LYS A 123 8.09 -5.28 -3.13
CA LYS A 123 7.05 -5.81 -2.26
C LYS A 123 6.36 -7.07 -2.77
N ASP A 124 5.61 -7.74 -1.89
CA ASP A 124 4.43 -8.56 -2.19
C ASP A 124 3.15 -7.85 -1.72
N SER A 125 1.99 -8.51 -1.81
CA SER A 125 0.70 -7.92 -1.42
C SER A 125 0.59 -7.51 0.06
N PHE A 126 1.51 -7.96 0.90
CA PHE A 126 1.55 -7.58 2.31
C PHE A 126 1.76 -6.07 2.49
N ALA A 127 2.53 -5.45 1.60
CA ALA A 127 2.82 -4.02 1.65
C ALA A 127 1.66 -3.13 1.17
N ASP A 128 0.66 -3.66 0.48
CA ASP A 128 -0.36 -2.83 -0.19
C ASP A 128 -1.09 -1.90 0.79
N CYS A 129 -1.45 -2.38 1.98
CA CYS A 129 -2.08 -1.55 3.01
C CYS A 129 -1.10 -0.67 3.81
N PHE A 130 0.21 -0.88 3.64
CA PHE A 130 1.25 -0.07 4.28
C PHE A 130 1.64 1.16 3.44
N ILE A 131 1.64 1.03 2.12
CA ILE A 131 2.08 2.07 1.18
C ILE A 131 1.34 3.40 1.36
N PRO A 132 0.02 3.46 1.64
CA PRO A 132 -0.67 4.72 1.87
C PRO A 132 -0.07 5.59 2.99
N PHE A 133 0.52 5.00 4.02
CA PHE A 133 1.18 5.75 5.10
C PHE A 133 2.44 6.49 4.65
N LEU A 134 3.03 6.11 3.52
CA LEU A 134 4.25 6.72 3.00
C LEU A 134 3.97 7.97 2.16
N ALA A 135 2.74 8.12 1.63
CA ALA A 135 2.40 9.17 0.67
C ALA A 135 2.67 10.60 1.15
N PRO A 136 2.40 10.98 2.42
CA PRO A 136 2.69 12.34 2.89
C PRO A 136 4.19 12.68 2.95
N TYR A 137 5.07 11.69 3.01
CA TYR A 137 6.50 11.88 3.31
C TYR A 137 7.42 11.75 2.11
N TYR A 138 6.93 11.23 0.98
CA TYR A 138 7.70 11.04 -0.24
C TYR A 138 7.02 11.72 -1.41
N ARG A 139 7.82 12.44 -2.23
CA ARG A 139 7.35 13.07 -3.46
C ARG A 139 6.89 12.06 -4.51
N GLU A 140 7.56 10.94 -4.54
CA GLU A 140 7.30 9.86 -5.49
C GLU A 140 7.57 8.51 -4.83
N ILE A 141 6.68 7.56 -5.03
CA ILE A 141 6.81 6.19 -4.54
C ILE A 141 6.65 5.27 -5.74
N VAL A 142 7.71 4.54 -6.06
CA VAL A 142 7.68 3.54 -7.13
C VAL A 142 7.56 2.17 -6.47
N VAL A 143 6.45 1.52 -6.71
CA VAL A 143 6.14 0.19 -6.14
C VAL A 143 6.41 -0.85 -7.20
N VAL A 144 7.20 -1.85 -6.86
CA VAL A 144 7.55 -2.96 -7.75
C VAL A 144 7.24 -4.29 -7.09
N ASP A 145 6.45 -5.11 -7.77
CA ASP A 145 6.22 -6.49 -7.37
C ASP A 145 7.02 -7.42 -8.31
N PRO A 146 8.12 -8.02 -7.82
CA PRO A 146 9.01 -8.82 -8.66
C PRO A 146 8.37 -10.10 -9.22
N ARG A 147 7.22 -10.49 -8.71
CA ARG A 147 6.46 -11.63 -9.26
C ARG A 147 5.87 -11.32 -10.64
N TYR A 148 5.65 -10.04 -10.93
CA TYR A 148 5.05 -9.54 -12.17
C TYR A 148 6.00 -8.68 -13.00
N TYR A 149 7.08 -8.17 -12.42
CA TYR A 149 8.06 -7.32 -13.09
C TYR A 149 9.24 -8.15 -13.60
N SER A 150 9.53 -8.05 -14.89
CA SER A 150 10.63 -8.80 -15.56
C SER A 150 11.88 -7.98 -15.85
N GLY A 151 11.88 -6.67 -15.56
CA GLY A 151 13.04 -5.80 -15.72
C GLY A 151 14.00 -5.86 -14.54
N THR A 152 14.98 -4.97 -14.52
CA THR A 152 15.98 -4.88 -13.45
C THR A 152 15.63 -3.77 -12.45
N MET A 153 16.06 -3.91 -11.20
CA MET A 153 15.89 -2.83 -10.21
C MET A 153 16.77 -1.63 -10.52
N ASP A 154 17.92 -1.84 -11.17
CA ASP A 154 18.81 -0.76 -11.62
C ASP A 154 18.09 0.15 -12.64
N ASP A 155 17.34 -0.42 -13.59
CA ASP A 155 16.54 0.35 -14.54
C ASP A 155 15.47 1.20 -13.84
N ILE A 156 14.84 0.66 -12.81
CA ILE A 156 13.87 1.40 -11.98
C ILE A 156 14.56 2.54 -11.23
N MET A 157 15.67 2.24 -10.55
CA MET A 157 16.41 3.23 -9.76
C MET A 157 16.88 4.41 -10.61
N ASP A 158 17.41 4.12 -11.81
CA ASP A 158 17.89 5.14 -12.73
C ASP A 158 16.75 5.95 -13.35
N THR A 159 15.69 5.27 -13.82
CA THR A 159 14.54 5.90 -14.48
C THR A 159 13.83 6.88 -13.55
N TYR A 160 13.58 6.46 -12.32
CA TYR A 160 12.82 7.25 -11.34
C TYR A 160 13.71 8.07 -10.40
N ARG A 161 15.04 7.97 -10.53
CA ARG A 161 16.03 8.69 -9.68
C ARG A 161 15.77 8.44 -8.20
N ILE A 162 15.66 7.16 -7.86
CA ILE A 162 15.36 6.71 -6.49
C ILE A 162 16.43 7.19 -5.50
N THR A 163 15.99 7.69 -4.36
CA THR A 163 16.87 8.13 -3.26
C THR A 163 16.89 7.16 -2.09
N ASP A 164 15.79 6.44 -1.88
CA ASP A 164 15.58 5.54 -0.75
C ASP A 164 14.92 4.25 -1.24
N ALA A 165 15.17 3.13 -0.57
CA ALA A 165 14.55 1.85 -0.92
C ALA A 165 14.01 1.14 0.33
N LEU A 166 12.83 0.56 0.20
CA LEU A 166 12.17 -0.29 1.19
C LEU A 166 11.88 -1.65 0.57
N ILE A 167 12.28 -2.72 1.24
CA ILE A 167 11.93 -4.09 0.88
C ILE A 167 10.94 -4.58 1.93
N LEU A 168 9.69 -4.87 1.53
CA LEU A 168 8.62 -5.25 2.44
C LEU A 168 7.85 -6.47 1.90
N TYR A 169 8.09 -7.61 2.53
CA TYR A 169 7.48 -8.90 2.20
C TYR A 169 6.84 -9.57 3.40
N SER A 170 5.89 -10.44 3.14
CA SER A 170 5.43 -11.38 4.18
C SER A 170 6.55 -12.35 4.56
N GLY A 171 6.58 -12.79 5.81
CA GLY A 171 7.54 -13.79 6.27
C GLY A 171 7.45 -15.15 5.57
N ASN A 172 6.35 -15.40 4.84
CA ASN A 172 6.17 -16.62 4.05
C ASN A 172 6.73 -16.53 2.63
N THR A 173 7.00 -15.32 2.14
CA THR A 173 7.48 -15.08 0.78
C THR A 173 9.00 -14.94 0.75
N PHE A 174 9.60 -14.55 1.87
CA PHE A 174 11.03 -14.27 2.01
C PHE A 174 11.87 -15.54 2.18
#